data_5892f5590e2a70272c9b2d2c31f9a0b0
#
_entry.id   5892f5590e2a70272c9b2d2c31f9a0b0
#
_cell.length_a   1.000
_cell.length_b   1.000
_cell.length_c   1.000
_cell.angle_alpha   90.00
_cell.angle_beta   90.00
_cell.angle_gamma   90.00
#
_symmetry.space_group_name_H-M   'P 1'
#
loop_
_entity.id
_entity.type
_entity.pdbx_description
1 polymer ?
#
loop_
_entity_poly.entity_id
_entity_poly.type
_entity_poly.pdbx_seq_one_letter_code
_entity_poly.pdbx_strand_id
1 'polypeptide(L)'
;SKTAQIILKKNKNHENIPLITLPNFREEFYGSYEGSNMDKAWLEAGAPYGLKTYKQIVMKFGLSATKDLLKKADPWHDAENNKEYWQRMNKGFEKIIKRVRAKRNNKTNVLLISHGNTLLSLADKYGRGKIKIENRPKNGSISKLLYNEGKFNFITFNDHLLQ
;
A
#
# COMPACT_ATOMS: atom_id res chain seq x y z
N SER A 1 10.98 -5.97 -8.24
CA SER A 1 10.48 -5.01 -9.23
C SER A 1 11.65 -4.29 -9.90
N LYS A 2 11.47 -3.86 -11.13
CA LYS A 2 12.48 -3.11 -11.90
C LYS A 2 12.93 -1.83 -11.16
N THR A 3 12.00 -1.13 -10.52
CA THR A 3 12.29 0.05 -9.68
C THR A 3 13.28 -0.27 -8.56
N ALA A 4 13.07 -1.35 -7.83
CA ALA A 4 13.97 -1.77 -6.75
C ALA A 4 15.39 -2.05 -7.26
N GLN A 5 15.51 -2.72 -8.40
CA GLN A 5 16.80 -3.00 -9.04
C GLN A 5 17.52 -1.72 -9.45
N ILE A 6 16.81 -0.73 -10.02
CA ILE A 6 17.39 0.56 -10.40
C ILE A 6 17.89 1.32 -9.18
N ILE A 7 17.08 1.40 -8.11
CA ILE A 7 17.47 2.07 -6.86
C ILE A 7 18.70 1.39 -6.27
N LEU A 8 18.70 0.07 -6.19
CA LEU A 8 19.81 -0.70 -5.67
C LEU A 8 21.10 -0.45 -6.48
N LYS A 9 21.01 -0.54 -7.82
CA LYS A 9 22.16 -0.28 -8.71
C LYS A 9 22.74 1.13 -8.58
N LYS A 10 21.91 2.12 -8.24
CA LYS A 10 22.37 3.50 -8.04
C LYS A 10 22.97 3.76 -6.66
N ASN A 11 22.80 2.85 -5.72
CA ASN A 11 23.39 2.96 -4.39
C ASN A 11 24.85 2.48 -4.43
N LYS A 12 25.77 3.34 -4.00
CA LYS A 12 27.23 3.03 -3.99
C LYS A 12 27.58 1.83 -3.10
N ASN A 13 26.75 1.55 -2.08
CA ASN A 13 26.96 0.45 -1.11
C ASN A 13 26.03 -0.75 -1.38
N HIS A 14 25.64 -0.97 -2.64
CA HIS A 14 24.61 -1.94 -3.01
C HIS A 14 24.99 -3.41 -2.78
N GLU A 15 26.28 -3.75 -2.79
CA GLU A 15 26.78 -5.12 -2.71
C GLU A 15 26.34 -5.86 -1.44
N ASN A 16 26.14 -5.12 -0.35
CA ASN A 16 25.74 -5.68 0.94
C ASN A 16 24.24 -5.57 1.23
N ILE A 17 23.44 -5.06 0.28
CA ILE A 17 22.00 -4.87 0.47
C ILE A 17 21.23 -5.98 -0.21
N PRO A 18 20.62 -6.92 0.53
CA PRO A 18 19.85 -8.01 -0.08
C PRO A 18 18.56 -7.47 -0.72
N LEU A 19 18.33 -7.80 -1.97
CA LEU A 19 17.06 -7.57 -2.65
C LEU A 19 16.14 -8.79 -2.49
N ILE A 20 14.97 -8.57 -1.90
CA ILE A 20 13.99 -9.62 -1.63
C ILE A 20 12.68 -9.25 -2.30
N THR A 21 12.14 -10.16 -3.07
CA THR A 21 10.82 -10.01 -3.69
C THR A 21 9.76 -10.68 -2.83
N LEU A 22 8.76 -9.91 -2.41
CA LEU A 22 7.63 -10.39 -1.63
C LEU A 22 6.32 -10.08 -2.36
N PRO A 23 5.62 -11.07 -2.93
CA PRO A 23 4.32 -10.87 -3.58
C PRO A 23 3.26 -10.27 -2.66
N ASN A 24 3.48 -10.37 -1.35
CA ASN A 24 2.61 -9.79 -0.33
C ASN A 24 2.45 -8.27 -0.43
N PHE A 25 3.38 -7.57 -1.08
CA PHE A 25 3.36 -6.11 -1.24
C PHE A 25 3.06 -5.66 -2.67
N ARG A 26 2.45 -6.55 -3.48
CA ARG A 26 1.87 -6.15 -4.77
C ARG A 26 0.75 -5.13 -4.56
N GLU A 27 0.36 -4.43 -5.62
CA GLU A 27 -0.81 -3.56 -5.57
C GLU A 27 -2.08 -4.37 -5.25
N GLU A 28 -3.11 -3.68 -4.80
CA GLU A 28 -4.46 -4.23 -4.68
C GLU A 28 -4.85 -4.93 -5.99
N PHE A 29 -5.50 -6.06 -5.90
CA PHE A 29 -6.01 -6.76 -7.08
C PHE A 29 -7.42 -6.29 -7.37
N TYR A 30 -7.61 -5.78 -8.57
CA TYR A 30 -8.87 -5.16 -8.99
C TYR A 30 -9.83 -6.13 -9.71
N GLY A 31 -9.53 -7.43 -9.75
CA GLY A 31 -10.36 -8.44 -10.40
C GLY A 31 -10.52 -8.21 -11.90
N SER A 32 -11.74 -8.27 -12.41
CA SER A 32 -12.05 -8.03 -13.81
C SER A 32 -11.76 -6.61 -14.29
N TYR A 33 -11.50 -5.67 -13.36
CA TYR A 33 -11.13 -4.29 -13.70
C TYR A 33 -9.64 -4.09 -13.94
N GLU A 34 -8.80 -5.11 -13.77
CA GLU A 34 -7.35 -5.00 -14.04
C GLU A 34 -7.09 -4.54 -15.47
N GLY A 35 -6.26 -3.50 -15.62
CA GLY A 35 -5.94 -2.91 -16.93
C GLY A 35 -7.06 -2.10 -17.58
N SER A 36 -8.22 -1.98 -16.95
CA SER A 36 -9.35 -1.20 -17.45
C SER A 36 -9.32 0.26 -16.95
N ASN A 37 -10.28 1.08 -17.45
CA ASN A 37 -10.48 2.43 -16.91
C ASN A 37 -11.05 2.36 -15.49
N MET A 38 -10.27 2.76 -14.53
CA MET A 38 -10.65 2.72 -13.11
C MET A 38 -11.81 3.68 -12.77
N ASP A 39 -12.03 4.75 -13.53
CA ASP A 39 -13.19 5.63 -13.31
C ASP A 39 -14.50 4.87 -13.53
N LYS A 40 -14.54 3.98 -14.54
CA LYS A 40 -15.69 3.09 -14.77
C LYS A 40 -15.88 2.12 -13.60
N ALA A 41 -14.80 1.52 -13.11
CA ALA A 41 -14.87 0.61 -11.96
C ALA A 41 -15.44 1.31 -10.71
N TRP A 42 -15.00 2.54 -10.44
CA TRP A 42 -15.52 3.31 -9.31
C TRP A 42 -16.95 3.79 -9.50
N LEU A 43 -17.35 4.09 -10.74
CA LEU A 43 -18.74 4.40 -11.06
C LEU A 43 -19.64 3.19 -10.76
N GLU A 44 -19.26 2.00 -11.21
CA GLU A 44 -20.00 0.76 -10.96
C GLU A 44 -20.05 0.41 -9.47
N ALA A 45 -18.90 0.48 -8.76
CA ALA A 45 -18.84 0.22 -7.32
C ALA A 45 -19.66 1.21 -6.49
N GLY A 46 -19.75 2.47 -6.93
CA GLY A 46 -20.48 3.53 -6.25
C GLY A 46 -21.96 3.62 -6.58
N ALA A 47 -22.38 3.10 -7.74
CA ALA A 47 -23.74 3.25 -8.30
C ALA A 47 -24.87 2.86 -7.34
N PRO A 48 -24.80 1.72 -6.59
CA PRO A 48 -25.83 1.34 -5.63
C PRO A 48 -26.06 2.37 -4.50
N TYR A 49 -25.10 3.27 -4.30
CA TYR A 49 -25.11 4.28 -3.24
C TYR A 49 -25.25 5.71 -3.77
N GLY A 50 -25.52 5.88 -5.07
CA GLY A 50 -25.61 7.18 -5.74
C GLY A 50 -24.27 7.91 -5.88
N LEU A 51 -23.13 7.18 -5.80
CA LEU A 51 -21.77 7.73 -5.88
C LEU A 51 -21.16 7.41 -7.25
N LYS A 52 -20.35 8.34 -7.77
CA LYS A 52 -19.81 8.25 -9.12
C LYS A 52 -18.28 8.15 -9.18
N THR A 53 -17.59 8.47 -8.07
CA THR A 53 -16.14 8.56 -8.07
C THR A 53 -15.52 7.90 -6.84
N TYR A 54 -14.27 7.48 -6.99
CA TYR A 54 -13.44 7.01 -5.87
C TYR A 54 -13.46 7.97 -4.68
N LYS A 55 -13.28 9.27 -4.95
CA LYS A 55 -13.27 10.29 -3.90
C LYS A 55 -14.59 10.34 -3.12
N GLN A 56 -15.73 10.25 -3.79
CA GLN A 56 -17.04 10.22 -3.14
C GLN A 56 -17.20 8.97 -2.27
N ILE A 57 -16.72 7.81 -2.72
CA ILE A 57 -16.73 6.57 -1.94
C ILE A 57 -15.88 6.73 -0.68
N VAL A 58 -14.64 7.23 -0.83
CA VAL A 58 -13.74 7.45 0.31
C VAL A 58 -14.34 8.43 1.31
N MET A 59 -14.93 9.53 0.86
CA MET A 59 -15.54 10.54 1.74
C MET A 59 -16.75 10.00 2.51
N LYS A 60 -17.53 9.13 1.89
CA LYS A 60 -18.77 8.60 2.52
C LYS A 60 -18.51 7.39 3.41
N PHE A 61 -17.64 6.48 2.99
CA PHE A 61 -17.46 5.16 3.61
C PHE A 61 -16.04 4.88 4.13
N GLY A 62 -15.09 5.78 3.86
CA GLY A 62 -13.68 5.58 4.17
C GLY A 62 -12.93 4.75 3.13
N LEU A 63 -11.60 4.78 3.24
CA LEU A 63 -10.71 4.12 2.28
C LEU A 63 -10.88 2.58 2.27
N SER A 64 -11.08 1.99 3.42
CA SER A 64 -11.25 0.53 3.53
C SER A 64 -12.44 0.01 2.73
N ALA A 65 -13.54 0.77 2.69
CA ALA A 65 -14.75 0.38 1.98
C ALA A 65 -14.57 0.35 0.45
N THR A 66 -13.60 1.07 -0.10
CA THR A 66 -13.37 1.04 -1.56
C THR A 66 -13.08 -0.36 -2.06
N LYS A 67 -12.30 -1.15 -1.32
CA LYS A 67 -11.95 -2.53 -1.67
C LYS A 67 -13.17 -3.45 -1.62
N ASP A 68 -13.96 -3.32 -0.56
CA ASP A 68 -15.16 -4.15 -0.37
C ASP A 68 -16.22 -3.85 -1.44
N LEU A 69 -16.41 -2.57 -1.76
CA LEU A 69 -17.36 -2.16 -2.80
C LEU A 69 -16.90 -2.56 -4.20
N LEU A 70 -15.61 -2.47 -4.47
CA LEU A 70 -15.06 -2.89 -5.76
C LEU A 70 -15.22 -4.40 -5.95
N LYS A 71 -14.88 -5.21 -4.94
CA LYS A 71 -15.13 -6.67 -5.00
C LYS A 71 -16.60 -7.00 -5.21
N LYS A 72 -17.49 -6.26 -4.55
CA LYS A 72 -18.95 -6.47 -4.69
C LYS A 72 -19.45 -6.12 -6.10
N ALA A 73 -18.87 -5.11 -6.74
CA ALA A 73 -19.19 -4.68 -8.09
C ALA A 73 -18.52 -5.53 -9.16
N ASP A 74 -17.42 -6.20 -8.85
CA ASP A 74 -16.68 -7.05 -9.78
C ASP A 74 -17.54 -8.26 -10.22
N PRO A 75 -17.86 -8.41 -11.51
CA PRO A 75 -18.69 -9.51 -12.00
C PRO A 75 -18.15 -10.90 -11.67
N TRP A 76 -16.84 -11.03 -11.53
CA TRP A 76 -16.18 -12.29 -11.20
C TRP A 76 -15.93 -12.48 -9.71
N HIS A 77 -16.15 -11.43 -8.91
CA HIS A 77 -15.85 -11.40 -7.47
C HIS A 77 -14.41 -11.76 -7.11
N ASP A 78 -13.48 -11.56 -8.05
CA ASP A 78 -12.05 -11.86 -7.89
C ASP A 78 -11.26 -10.69 -7.30
N ALA A 79 -11.79 -9.47 -7.38
CA ALA A 79 -11.16 -8.30 -6.76
C ALA A 79 -10.89 -8.55 -5.27
N GLU A 80 -9.79 -8.00 -4.76
CA GLU A 80 -9.37 -8.19 -3.37
C GLU A 80 -10.18 -7.28 -2.44
N ASN A 81 -10.94 -7.84 -1.48
CA ASN A 81 -11.61 -7.05 -0.45
C ASN A 81 -10.63 -6.58 0.63
N ASN A 82 -11.09 -5.70 1.53
CA ASN A 82 -10.25 -5.13 2.57
C ASN A 82 -9.67 -6.19 3.53
N LYS A 83 -10.43 -7.23 3.85
CA LYS A 83 -9.96 -8.34 4.71
C LYS A 83 -8.84 -9.14 4.04
N GLU A 84 -9.04 -9.54 2.79
CA GLU A 84 -8.07 -10.30 1.99
C GLU A 84 -6.78 -9.49 1.78
N TYR A 85 -6.92 -8.20 1.45
CA TYR A 85 -5.82 -7.27 1.33
C TYR A 85 -4.96 -7.24 2.59
N TRP A 86 -5.58 -7.02 3.77
CA TRP A 86 -4.83 -6.94 5.01
C TRP A 86 -4.27 -8.28 5.49
N GLN A 87 -4.92 -9.39 5.20
CA GLN A 87 -4.35 -10.73 5.45
C GLN A 87 -3.06 -10.93 4.67
N ARG A 88 -3.05 -10.56 3.40
CA ARG A 88 -1.86 -10.62 2.55
C ARG A 88 -0.75 -9.68 3.03
N MET A 89 -1.08 -8.42 3.31
CA MET A 89 -0.14 -7.42 3.80
C MET A 89 0.48 -7.82 5.13
N ASN A 90 -0.32 -8.28 6.08
CA ASN A 90 0.17 -8.71 7.40
C ASN A 90 1.15 -9.88 7.28
N LYS A 91 0.85 -10.89 6.46
CA LYS A 91 1.81 -11.97 6.15
C LYS A 91 3.13 -11.46 5.56
N GLY A 92 3.07 -10.38 4.78
CA GLY A 92 4.27 -9.71 4.27
C GLY A 92 5.09 -9.06 5.37
N PHE A 93 4.46 -8.30 6.24
CA PHE A 93 5.11 -7.67 7.40
C PHE A 93 5.69 -8.70 8.37
N GLU A 94 4.99 -9.78 8.66
CA GLU A 94 5.49 -10.89 9.49
C GLU A 94 6.80 -11.47 8.94
N LYS A 95 6.88 -11.68 7.62
CA LYS A 95 8.11 -12.15 6.96
C LYS A 95 9.28 -11.17 7.14
N ILE A 96 9.01 -9.86 6.98
CA ILE A 96 10.02 -8.81 7.17
C ILE A 96 10.48 -8.81 8.62
N ILE A 97 9.54 -8.76 9.57
CA ILE A 97 9.82 -8.69 11.01
C ILE A 97 10.64 -9.90 11.46
N LYS A 98 10.23 -11.12 11.05
CA LYS A 98 10.97 -12.36 11.34
C LYS A 98 12.41 -12.28 10.84
N ARG A 99 12.61 -11.78 9.62
CA ARG A 99 13.95 -11.65 9.02
C ARG A 99 14.82 -10.61 9.72
N VAL A 100 14.23 -9.47 10.11
CA VAL A 100 14.94 -8.42 10.85
C VAL A 100 15.36 -8.92 12.24
N ARG A 101 14.45 -9.58 12.96
CA ARG A 101 14.74 -10.15 14.29
C ARG A 101 15.87 -11.19 14.25
N ALA A 102 15.94 -12.00 13.19
CA ALA A 102 17.01 -12.99 13.03
C ALA A 102 18.42 -12.38 12.90
N LYS A 103 18.53 -11.10 12.53
CA LYS A 103 19.82 -10.40 12.41
C LYS A 103 20.40 -9.92 13.73
N ARG A 104 19.74 -10.13 14.86
CA ARG A 104 20.15 -9.68 16.21
C ARG A 104 20.53 -8.18 16.30
N ASN A 105 20.08 -7.37 15.35
CA ASN A 105 20.33 -5.93 15.33
C ASN A 105 19.02 -5.20 15.60
N ASN A 106 19.00 -4.42 16.70
CA ASN A 106 17.81 -3.70 17.15
C ASN A 106 17.46 -2.48 16.28
N LYS A 107 18.35 -2.06 15.37
CA LYS A 107 18.14 -0.92 14.46
C LYS A 107 18.40 -1.36 13.02
N THR A 108 17.36 -1.80 12.35
CA THR A 108 17.45 -2.20 10.94
C THR A 108 16.54 -1.32 10.09
N ASN A 109 17.09 -0.70 9.04
CA ASN A 109 16.31 -0.01 8.03
C ASN A 109 15.90 -0.99 6.93
N VAL A 110 14.64 -0.94 6.55
CA VAL A 110 14.08 -1.73 5.45
C VAL A 110 13.48 -0.76 4.43
N LEU A 111 13.97 -0.78 3.19
CA LEU A 111 13.33 -0.07 2.09
C LEU A 111 12.29 -1.00 1.45
N LEU A 112 11.02 -0.67 1.60
CA LEU A 112 9.90 -1.34 0.95
C LEU A 112 9.46 -0.54 -0.27
N ILE A 113 9.55 -1.14 -1.45
CA ILE A 113 9.05 -0.54 -2.68
C ILE A 113 7.71 -1.17 -3.01
N SER A 114 6.67 -0.36 -3.05
CA SER A 114 5.29 -0.78 -3.27
C SER A 114 4.54 0.24 -4.14
N HIS A 115 3.25 0.43 -3.95
CA HIS A 115 2.33 1.14 -4.83
C HIS A 115 1.53 2.21 -4.08
N GLY A 116 0.86 3.09 -4.83
CA GLY A 116 0.16 4.25 -4.28
C GLY A 116 -0.96 3.87 -3.31
N ASN A 117 -1.83 2.92 -3.67
CA ASN A 117 -2.92 2.50 -2.80
C ASN A 117 -2.42 1.75 -1.56
N THR A 118 -1.28 1.05 -1.67
CA THR A 118 -0.63 0.45 -0.50
C THR A 118 -0.19 1.51 0.51
N LEU A 119 0.43 2.60 0.03
CA LEU A 119 0.83 3.71 0.91
C LEU A 119 -0.36 4.41 1.54
N LEU A 120 -1.44 4.65 0.79
CA LEU A 120 -2.69 5.21 1.32
C LEU A 120 -3.31 4.30 2.39
N SER A 121 -3.38 3.00 2.12
CA SER A 121 -3.93 2.03 3.08
C SER A 121 -3.11 1.94 4.38
N LEU A 122 -1.78 2.06 4.26
CA LEU A 122 -0.90 2.12 5.43
C LEU A 122 -1.11 3.43 6.22
N ALA A 123 -1.26 4.56 5.51
CA ALA A 123 -1.52 5.86 6.12
C ALA A 123 -2.87 5.91 6.85
N ASP A 124 -3.91 5.35 6.24
CA ASP A 124 -5.23 5.20 6.84
C ASP A 124 -5.16 4.38 8.14
N LYS A 125 -4.55 3.20 8.07
CA LYS A 125 -4.49 2.27 9.20
C LYS A 125 -3.59 2.72 10.34
N TYR A 126 -2.40 3.26 10.02
CA TYR A 126 -1.37 3.55 11.01
C TYR A 126 -1.13 5.05 11.25
N GLY A 127 -1.73 5.91 10.43
CA GLY A 127 -1.60 7.36 10.54
C GLY A 127 -2.46 7.98 11.64
N ARG A 128 -3.38 7.22 12.26
CA ARG A 128 -4.23 7.64 13.37
C ARG A 128 -4.98 8.96 13.10
N GLY A 129 -5.49 9.14 11.88
CA GLY A 129 -6.20 10.35 11.47
C GLY A 129 -5.33 11.60 11.28
N LYS A 130 -4.01 11.51 11.52
CA LYS A 130 -3.08 12.64 11.35
C LYS A 130 -2.65 12.84 9.90
N ILE A 131 -2.83 11.83 9.05
CA ILE A 131 -2.43 11.86 7.64
C ILE A 131 -3.67 12.03 6.79
N LYS A 132 -3.65 13.09 5.95
CA LYS A 132 -4.72 13.30 4.97
C LYS A 132 -4.52 12.33 3.80
N ILE A 133 -5.44 11.39 3.66
CA ILE A 133 -5.42 10.34 2.62
C ILE A 133 -6.12 10.76 1.32
N GLU A 134 -6.55 12.02 1.23
CA GLU A 134 -7.26 12.56 0.06
C GLU A 134 -6.39 12.63 -1.20
N ASN A 135 -5.08 12.77 -1.01
CA ASN A 135 -4.11 12.90 -2.10
C ASN A 135 -3.30 11.63 -2.26
N ARG A 136 -3.27 11.10 -3.48
CA ARG A 136 -2.39 9.97 -3.81
C ARG A 136 -0.93 10.37 -3.58
N PRO A 137 -0.10 9.47 -3.03
CA PRO A 137 1.33 9.71 -2.93
C PRO A 137 1.92 9.96 -4.32
N LYS A 138 2.82 10.92 -4.42
CA LYS A 138 3.51 11.21 -5.68
C LYS A 138 4.50 10.08 -6.01
N ASN A 139 4.74 9.86 -7.29
CA ASN A 139 5.75 8.90 -7.72
C ASN A 139 7.13 9.29 -7.19
N GLY A 140 7.87 8.30 -6.65
CA GLY A 140 9.19 8.54 -6.06
C GLY A 140 9.16 9.16 -4.67
N SER A 141 7.99 9.42 -4.09
CA SER A 141 7.90 9.89 -2.70
C SER A 141 8.31 8.81 -1.70
N ILE A 142 8.77 9.23 -0.53
CA ILE A 142 9.17 8.37 0.57
C ILE A 142 8.23 8.60 1.76
N SER A 143 7.81 7.50 2.36
CA SER A 143 7.07 7.51 3.63
C SER A 143 7.85 6.68 4.64
N LYS A 144 7.96 7.17 5.88
CA LYS A 144 8.71 6.51 6.95
C LYS A 144 7.75 5.95 7.99
N LEU A 145 7.84 4.64 8.23
CA LEU A 145 7.13 3.94 9.29
C LEU A 145 8.15 3.42 10.30
N LEU A 146 7.89 3.68 11.57
CA LEU A 146 8.59 3.04 12.67
C LEU A 146 7.79 1.82 13.14
N TYR A 147 8.47 0.67 13.25
CA TYR A 147 7.92 -0.51 13.91
C TYR A 147 8.63 -0.72 15.25
N ASN A 148 7.88 -0.69 16.33
CA ASN A 148 8.37 -0.96 17.67
C ASN A 148 7.31 -1.73 18.47
N GLU A 149 7.73 -2.77 19.19
CA GLU A 149 6.88 -3.55 20.11
C GLU A 149 5.52 -3.97 19.50
N GLY A 150 5.54 -4.44 18.27
CA GLY A 150 4.32 -4.90 17.58
C GLY A 150 3.48 -3.80 16.95
N LYS A 151 3.87 -2.52 17.05
CA LYS A 151 3.10 -1.38 16.57
C LYS A 151 3.82 -0.65 15.45
N PHE A 152 3.05 -0.27 14.42
CA PHE A 152 3.50 0.64 13.38
C PHE A 152 3.06 2.06 13.70
N ASN A 153 3.96 3.02 13.49
CA ASN A 153 3.67 4.44 13.59
C ASN A 153 4.27 5.16 12.38
N PHE A 154 3.50 6.03 11.75
CA PHE A 154 4.01 6.91 10.72
C PHE A 154 4.89 8.01 11.34
N ILE A 155 6.06 8.22 10.76
CA ILE A 155 6.94 9.35 11.06
C ILE A 155 6.73 10.44 10.01
N THR A 156 6.79 10.07 8.72
CA THR A 156 6.53 10.98 7.61
C THR A 156 5.71 10.28 6.51
N PHE A 157 4.95 11.06 5.74
CA PHE A 157 4.15 10.57 4.63
C PHE A 157 4.33 11.43 3.40
N ASN A 158 4.59 10.78 2.26
CA ASN A 158 4.65 11.42 0.95
C ASN A 158 5.73 12.51 0.83
N ASP A 159 6.87 12.32 1.51
CA ASP A 159 8.00 13.27 1.44
C ASP A 159 8.68 13.19 0.06
N HIS A 160 9.05 14.35 -0.47
CA HIS A 160 9.90 14.48 -1.63
C HIS A 160 11.33 14.80 -1.18
N LEU A 161 12.26 13.87 -1.44
CA LEU A 161 13.69 14.06 -1.12
C LEU A 161 14.44 14.91 -2.16
N LEU A 162 13.77 15.35 -3.22
CA LEU A 162 14.36 16.13 -4.30
C LEU A 162 13.66 17.49 -4.34
N GLN A 163 14.14 18.40 -3.54
CA GLN A 163 14.17 19.82 -3.82
C GLN A 163 15.61 20.26 -3.91
#